data_8420279845ef5eb021e7a16449ec8650
#
_entry.id   8420279845ef5eb021e7a16449ec8650
#
_cell.length_a   1.000
_cell.length_b   1.000
_cell.length_c   1.000
_cell.angle_alpha   90.00
_cell.angle_beta   90.00
_cell.angle_gamma   90.00
#
_symmetry.space_group_name_H-M   'P 1'
#
loop_
_entity.id
_entity.type
_entity.pdbx_description
1 polymer ?
#
loop_
_entity_poly.entity_id
_entity_poly.type
_entity_poly.pdbx_seq_one_letter_code
_entity_poly.pdbx_strand_id
1 'polypeptide(L)'
;MSNYIMDLRKVVGHAPLLQAAASIIIENEKGQVLLGKRTDNHQWGYAGGSIELGETVEEAAKRELFEEMGLVADEMELFYINSGEETHYTYPNGDEVYNVEIIYICRKYHGTIKRQVEEVEELKFFDVDDIPEDISYPIRPVFREYIKMRKGE
;
A
#
# COMPACT_ATOMS: atom_id res chain seq x y z
N MET A 1 3.50 2.16 -19.47
CA MET A 1 4.58 2.12 -18.47
C MET A 1 5.02 0.67 -18.29
N SER A 2 6.31 0.41 -18.27
CA SER A 2 6.76 -0.95 -18.03
C SER A 2 6.40 -1.35 -16.59
N ASN A 3 6.09 -2.61 -16.41
CA ASN A 3 5.77 -3.17 -15.09
C ASN A 3 6.72 -4.35 -14.88
N TYR A 4 7.76 -4.11 -14.10
CA TYR A 4 8.82 -5.08 -13.87
C TYR A 4 8.27 -6.42 -13.36
N ILE A 5 7.37 -6.40 -12.36
CA ILE A 5 6.83 -7.64 -11.79
C ILE A 5 6.02 -8.43 -12.83
N MET A 6 5.20 -7.77 -13.62
CA MET A 6 4.39 -8.45 -14.63
C MET A 6 5.27 -9.01 -15.75
N ASP A 7 6.34 -8.30 -16.12
CA ASP A 7 7.31 -8.79 -17.11
C ASP A 7 8.05 -10.03 -16.57
N LEU A 8 8.45 -9.99 -15.29
CA LEU A 8 9.10 -11.12 -14.64
C LEU A 8 8.15 -12.33 -14.56
N ARG A 9 6.87 -12.10 -14.30
CA ARG A 9 5.86 -13.15 -14.26
C ARG A 9 5.73 -13.93 -15.56
N LYS A 10 5.95 -13.28 -16.69
CA LYS A 10 5.96 -13.94 -18.00
C LYS A 10 7.04 -15.01 -18.12
N VAL A 11 8.11 -14.88 -17.34
CA VAL A 11 9.25 -15.83 -17.33
C VAL A 11 9.08 -16.88 -16.23
N VAL A 12 8.65 -16.49 -15.03
CA VAL A 12 8.62 -17.36 -13.85
C VAL A 12 7.22 -17.90 -13.53
N GLY A 13 6.18 -17.40 -14.19
CA GLY A 13 4.81 -17.83 -13.92
C GLY A 13 4.35 -17.43 -12.52
N HIS A 14 3.71 -18.39 -11.83
CA HIS A 14 3.15 -18.17 -10.48
C HIS A 14 4.13 -18.47 -9.35
N ALA A 15 5.39 -18.79 -9.65
CA ALA A 15 6.38 -19.14 -8.63
C ALA A 15 6.52 -18.01 -7.61
N PRO A 16 6.77 -18.33 -6.32
CA PRO A 16 6.93 -17.29 -5.29
C PRO A 16 8.04 -16.31 -5.63
N LEU A 17 7.73 -15.01 -5.53
CA LEU A 17 8.71 -13.95 -5.75
C LEU A 17 8.93 -13.16 -4.47
N LEU A 18 10.18 -12.74 -4.25
CA LEU A 18 10.51 -11.73 -3.24
C LEU A 18 10.37 -10.39 -3.92
N GLN A 19 9.39 -9.59 -3.51
CA GLN A 19 9.01 -8.35 -4.19
C GLN A 19 9.30 -7.14 -3.33
N ALA A 20 10.01 -6.16 -3.90
CA ALA A 20 10.20 -4.86 -3.25
C ALA A 20 8.98 -4.00 -3.52
N ALA A 21 8.40 -3.45 -2.47
CA ALA A 21 7.20 -2.62 -2.55
C ALA A 21 7.35 -1.35 -1.72
N ALA A 22 6.68 -0.29 -2.15
CA ALA A 22 6.65 0.99 -1.45
C ALA A 22 5.21 1.39 -1.21
N SER A 23 4.92 1.87 -0.01
CA SER A 23 3.55 2.20 0.41
C SER A 23 3.53 3.50 1.21
N ILE A 24 2.34 4.09 1.31
CA ILE A 24 2.18 5.38 1.96
C ILE A 24 0.82 5.45 2.67
N ILE A 25 0.86 5.82 3.94
CA ILE A 25 -0.33 6.03 4.76
C ILE A 25 -0.63 7.53 4.77
N ILE A 26 -1.83 7.91 4.34
CA ILE A 26 -2.28 9.31 4.32
C ILE A 26 -3.10 9.58 5.57
N GLU A 27 -2.69 10.60 6.33
CA GLU A 27 -3.44 11.09 7.49
C GLU A 27 -3.96 12.50 7.21
N ASN A 28 -5.25 12.73 7.46
CA ASN A 28 -5.83 14.07 7.33
C ASN A 28 -5.66 14.88 8.65
N GLU A 29 -6.15 16.11 8.65
CA GLU A 29 -6.06 17.02 9.81
C GLU A 29 -6.78 16.49 11.05
N LYS A 30 -7.76 15.62 10.86
CA LYS A 30 -8.51 14.98 11.96
C LYS A 30 -7.82 13.72 12.48
N GLY A 31 -6.66 13.36 11.92
CA GLY A 31 -5.95 12.14 12.28
C GLY A 31 -6.57 10.88 11.70
N GLN A 32 -7.45 11.01 10.73
CA GLN A 32 -8.06 9.86 10.04
C GLN A 32 -7.14 9.36 8.93
N VAL A 33 -7.24 8.08 8.61
CA VAL A 33 -6.41 7.37 7.63
C VAL A 33 -7.20 7.10 6.37
N LEU A 34 -6.64 7.41 5.21
CA LEU A 34 -7.28 7.13 3.93
C LEU A 34 -6.99 5.70 3.49
N LEU A 35 -8.04 4.91 3.32
CA LEU A 35 -7.93 3.53 2.86
C LEU A 35 -8.75 3.33 1.59
N GLY A 36 -8.26 2.42 0.75
CA GLY A 36 -8.94 1.99 -0.47
C GLY A 36 -9.36 0.53 -0.36
N LYS A 37 -10.54 0.23 -0.86
CA LYS A 37 -11.04 -1.14 -0.94
C LYS A 37 -10.70 -1.73 -2.31
N ARG A 38 -10.02 -2.87 -2.32
CA ARG A 38 -9.55 -3.51 -3.56
C ARG A 38 -10.71 -4.16 -4.31
N THR A 39 -10.68 -4.04 -5.64
CA THR A 39 -11.69 -4.69 -6.49
C THR A 39 -11.52 -6.21 -6.53
N ASP A 40 -10.28 -6.72 -6.39
CA ASP A 40 -9.98 -8.15 -6.55
C ASP A 40 -10.40 -9.01 -5.34
N ASN A 41 -10.25 -8.51 -4.13
CA ASN A 41 -10.56 -9.29 -2.91
C ASN A 41 -11.47 -8.56 -1.91
N HIS A 42 -11.89 -7.33 -2.23
CA HIS A 42 -12.77 -6.50 -1.39
C HIS A 42 -12.19 -6.18 -0.01
N GLN A 43 -10.86 -6.18 0.10
CA GLN A 43 -10.16 -5.85 1.35
C GLN A 43 -9.60 -4.44 1.30
N TRP A 44 -9.47 -3.84 2.48
CA TRP A 44 -8.99 -2.46 2.64
C TRP A 44 -7.48 -2.40 2.81
N GLY A 45 -6.87 -1.33 2.30
CA GLY A 45 -5.45 -1.06 2.49
C GLY A 45 -5.10 0.38 2.10
N TYR A 46 -3.90 0.77 2.49
CA TYR A 46 -3.31 2.06 2.06
C TYR A 46 -2.78 1.94 0.63
N ALA A 47 -2.32 3.06 0.06
CA ALA A 47 -1.75 3.06 -1.28
C ALA A 47 -0.36 2.43 -1.29
N GLY A 48 -0.05 1.67 -2.31
CA GLY A 48 1.26 1.06 -2.48
C GLY A 48 1.31 0.05 -3.61
N GLY A 49 2.53 -0.35 -3.95
CA GLY A 49 2.76 -1.35 -4.99
C GLY A 49 4.24 -1.58 -5.24
N SER A 50 4.53 -2.36 -6.28
CA SER A 50 5.90 -2.73 -6.65
C SER A 50 6.73 -1.52 -7.01
N ILE A 51 8.01 -1.55 -6.60
CA ILE A 51 9.01 -0.59 -7.04
C ILE A 51 9.46 -1.00 -8.45
N GLU A 52 9.52 -0.05 -9.38
CA GLU A 52 9.98 -0.29 -10.74
C GLU A 52 11.51 -0.14 -10.85
N LEU A 53 12.10 -0.75 -11.86
CA LEU A 53 13.55 -0.66 -12.07
C LEU A 53 13.98 0.79 -12.21
N GLY A 54 14.99 1.18 -11.45
CA GLY A 54 15.54 2.55 -11.47
C GLY A 54 14.76 3.57 -10.67
N GLU A 55 13.65 3.18 -10.08
CA GLU A 55 12.80 4.06 -9.27
C GLU A 55 13.28 4.03 -7.83
N THR A 56 13.37 5.19 -7.17
CA THR A 56 13.65 5.22 -5.73
C THR A 56 12.40 4.77 -4.96
N VAL A 57 12.58 4.36 -3.71
CA VAL A 57 11.46 3.95 -2.85
C VAL A 57 10.45 5.10 -2.70
N GLU A 58 10.93 6.34 -2.49
CA GLU A 58 10.07 7.52 -2.35
C GLU A 58 9.29 7.82 -3.63
N GLU A 59 9.94 7.72 -4.78
CA GLU A 59 9.29 7.92 -6.08
C GLU A 59 8.18 6.89 -6.28
N ALA A 60 8.44 5.63 -5.93
CA ALA A 60 7.46 4.56 -6.05
C ALA A 60 6.23 4.81 -5.16
N ALA A 61 6.45 5.19 -3.91
CA ALA A 61 5.36 5.51 -2.97
C ALA A 61 4.50 6.66 -3.50
N LYS A 62 5.13 7.72 -3.98
CA LYS A 62 4.43 8.88 -4.55
C LYS A 62 3.64 8.52 -5.81
N ARG A 63 4.24 7.71 -6.67
CA ARG A 63 3.58 7.26 -7.91
C ARG A 63 2.34 6.43 -7.60
N GLU A 64 2.46 5.46 -6.69
CA GLU A 64 1.33 4.61 -6.29
C GLU A 64 0.21 5.43 -5.64
N LEU A 65 0.56 6.40 -4.80
CA LEU A 65 -0.42 7.31 -4.20
C LEU A 65 -1.22 8.05 -5.26
N PHE A 66 -0.53 8.60 -6.24
CA PHE A 66 -1.17 9.34 -7.33
C PHE A 66 -2.05 8.43 -8.19
N GLU A 67 -1.54 7.25 -8.55
CA GLU A 67 -2.28 6.30 -9.39
C GLU A 67 -3.56 5.80 -8.70
N GLU A 68 -3.47 5.44 -7.42
CA GLU A 68 -4.58 4.82 -6.70
C GLU A 68 -5.55 5.82 -6.08
N MET A 69 -5.08 6.99 -5.65
CA MET A 69 -5.85 7.93 -4.86
C MET A 69 -5.90 9.37 -5.40
N GLY A 70 -5.10 9.68 -6.41
CA GLY A 70 -5.09 11.02 -7.04
C GLY A 70 -4.35 12.09 -6.26
N LEU A 71 -3.69 11.72 -5.17
CA LEU A 71 -3.02 12.67 -4.28
C LEU A 71 -1.52 12.75 -4.57
N VAL A 72 -0.94 13.92 -4.25
CA VAL A 72 0.49 14.20 -4.38
C VAL A 72 1.07 14.45 -2.99
N ALA A 73 2.05 13.65 -2.57
CA ALA A 73 2.69 13.82 -1.28
C ALA A 73 3.67 15.00 -1.32
N ASP A 74 3.53 15.93 -0.38
CA ASP A 74 4.46 17.07 -0.23
C ASP A 74 5.59 16.73 0.73
N GLU A 75 5.28 16.01 1.82
CA GLU A 75 6.27 15.53 2.78
C GLU A 75 5.91 14.12 3.21
N MET A 76 6.92 13.27 3.35
CA MET A 76 6.76 11.89 3.80
C MET A 76 7.82 11.59 4.84
N GLU A 77 7.47 10.75 5.81
CA GLU A 77 8.45 10.21 6.76
C GLU A 77 8.42 8.69 6.74
N LEU A 78 9.60 8.08 6.80
CA LEU A 78 9.71 6.62 6.89
C LEU A 78 9.10 6.15 8.20
N PHE A 79 8.19 5.20 8.12
CA PHE A 79 7.53 4.66 9.31
C PHE A 79 7.99 3.24 9.64
N TYR A 80 7.95 2.32 8.68
CA TYR A 80 8.11 0.90 8.97
C TYR A 80 8.59 0.12 7.75
N ILE A 81 9.30 -0.98 8.00
CA ILE A 81 9.67 -1.94 6.96
C ILE A 81 8.99 -3.26 7.32
N ASN A 82 8.11 -3.73 6.43
CA ASN A 82 7.34 -4.95 6.62
C ASN A 82 7.96 -6.07 5.76
N SER A 83 8.40 -7.16 6.42
CA SER A 83 9.02 -8.28 5.73
C SER A 83 8.77 -9.57 6.51
N GLY A 84 9.11 -10.70 5.91
CA GLY A 84 9.03 -12.01 6.56
C GLY A 84 7.77 -12.79 6.20
N GLU A 85 7.49 -13.85 6.95
CA GLU A 85 6.41 -14.80 6.68
C GLU A 85 5.03 -14.15 6.59
N GLU A 86 4.76 -13.15 7.41
CA GLU A 86 3.45 -12.51 7.44
C GLU A 86 3.16 -11.68 6.18
N THR A 87 4.17 -11.44 5.32
CA THR A 87 3.98 -10.74 4.05
C THR A 87 3.61 -11.68 2.91
N HIS A 88 3.59 -12.98 3.16
CA HIS A 88 3.22 -13.98 2.16
C HIS A 88 1.78 -13.77 1.69
N TYR A 89 1.60 -13.73 0.38
CA TYR A 89 0.28 -13.55 -0.19
C TYR A 89 0.18 -14.25 -1.53
N THR A 90 -0.96 -14.89 -1.77
CA THR A 90 -1.30 -15.47 -3.07
C THR A 90 -2.46 -14.67 -3.63
N TYR A 91 -2.23 -13.99 -4.75
CA TYR A 91 -3.27 -13.22 -5.43
C TYR A 91 -4.35 -14.13 -6.01
N PRO A 92 -5.56 -13.61 -6.27
CA PRO A 92 -6.63 -14.42 -6.87
C PRO A 92 -6.25 -15.12 -8.18
N ASN A 93 -5.31 -14.55 -8.94
CA ASN A 93 -4.84 -15.15 -10.19
C ASN A 93 -3.77 -16.26 -9.99
N GLY A 94 -3.39 -16.56 -8.74
CA GLY A 94 -2.40 -17.57 -8.40
C GLY A 94 -0.97 -17.08 -8.23
N ASP A 95 -0.69 -15.81 -8.49
CA ASP A 95 0.65 -15.22 -8.28
C ASP A 95 0.95 -15.20 -6.78
N GLU A 96 2.15 -15.65 -6.42
CA GLU A 96 2.58 -15.77 -5.03
C GLU A 96 3.74 -14.82 -4.75
N VAL A 97 3.68 -14.08 -3.62
CA VAL A 97 4.72 -13.12 -3.24
C VAL A 97 5.05 -13.21 -1.76
N TYR A 98 6.29 -12.86 -1.45
CA TYR A 98 6.75 -12.40 -0.14
C TYR A 98 7.22 -10.97 -0.34
N ASN A 99 6.71 -10.02 0.42
CA ASN A 99 7.05 -8.61 0.21
C ASN A 99 8.15 -8.14 1.15
N VAL A 100 9.03 -7.28 0.63
CA VAL A 100 9.81 -6.34 1.45
C VAL A 100 9.17 -4.99 1.15
N GLU A 101 8.34 -4.54 2.06
CA GLU A 101 7.53 -3.34 1.88
C GLU A 101 8.05 -2.22 2.76
N ILE A 102 8.30 -1.06 2.16
CA ILE A 102 8.75 0.15 2.85
C ILE A 102 7.57 1.09 2.95
N ILE A 103 7.17 1.48 4.16
CA ILE A 103 5.96 2.25 4.41
C ILE A 103 6.30 3.64 4.94
N TYR A 104 5.74 4.66 4.30
CA TYR A 104 5.83 6.07 4.69
C TYR A 104 4.51 6.53 5.29
N ILE A 105 4.59 7.58 6.12
CA ILE A 105 3.41 8.31 6.60
C ILE A 105 3.48 9.70 5.98
N CYS A 106 2.36 10.18 5.46
CA CYS A 106 2.23 11.48 4.81
C CYS A 106 1.07 12.26 5.42
N ARG A 107 1.40 13.41 6.01
CA ARG A 107 0.42 14.33 6.61
C ARG A 107 0.28 15.62 5.81
N LYS A 108 1.19 15.85 4.85
CA LYS A 108 1.17 17.03 3.97
C LYS A 108 1.10 16.57 2.53
N TYR A 109 -0.04 16.82 1.93
CA TYR A 109 -0.33 16.40 0.56
C TYR A 109 -1.30 17.39 -0.07
N HIS A 110 -1.42 17.32 -1.39
CA HIS A 110 -2.38 18.11 -2.14
C HIS A 110 -2.97 17.28 -3.28
N GLY A 111 -3.89 17.87 -4.01
CA GLY A 111 -4.57 17.21 -5.12
C GLY A 111 -6.00 16.88 -4.78
N THR A 112 -6.68 16.21 -5.69
CA THR A 112 -8.08 15.82 -5.56
C THR A 112 -8.17 14.31 -5.42
N ILE A 113 -8.84 13.84 -4.37
CA ILE A 113 -9.05 12.40 -4.17
C ILE A 113 -9.81 11.84 -5.37
N LYS A 114 -9.18 10.86 -6.02
CA LYS A 114 -9.73 10.20 -7.20
C LYS A 114 -9.28 8.75 -7.21
N ARG A 115 -10.22 7.82 -7.09
CA ARG A 115 -9.88 6.39 -7.09
C ARG A 115 -9.55 5.88 -8.49
N GLN A 116 -8.66 4.91 -8.55
CA GLN A 116 -8.37 4.16 -9.76
C GLN A 116 -9.46 3.08 -9.91
N VAL A 117 -10.36 3.29 -10.85
CA VAL A 117 -11.61 2.51 -10.98
C VAL A 117 -11.36 1.01 -11.17
N GLU A 118 -10.29 0.65 -11.87
CA GLU A 118 -9.98 -0.76 -12.17
C GLU A 118 -9.51 -1.55 -10.94
N GLU A 119 -8.85 -0.88 -9.98
CA GLU A 119 -8.22 -1.54 -8.84
C GLU A 119 -8.83 -1.19 -7.50
N VAL A 120 -9.49 -0.04 -7.40
CA VAL A 120 -10.05 0.49 -6.16
C VAL A 120 -11.53 0.75 -6.32
N GLU A 121 -12.36 0.05 -5.55
CA GLU A 121 -13.81 0.23 -5.63
C GLU A 121 -14.35 1.33 -4.72
N GLU A 122 -13.60 1.67 -3.66
CA GLU A 122 -14.01 2.72 -2.70
C GLU A 122 -12.78 3.33 -2.03
N LEU A 123 -12.82 4.66 -1.79
CA LEU A 123 -11.83 5.36 -0.95
C LEU A 123 -12.58 6.01 0.20
N LYS A 124 -12.05 5.84 1.42
CA LYS A 124 -12.70 6.38 2.62
C LYS A 124 -11.69 6.67 3.71
N PHE A 125 -11.91 7.77 4.46
CA PHE A 125 -11.14 8.05 5.67
C PHE A 125 -11.76 7.30 6.85
N PHE A 126 -10.90 6.71 7.66
CA PHE A 126 -11.28 5.98 8.87
C PHE A 126 -10.59 6.58 10.09
N ASP A 127 -11.31 6.68 11.19
CA ASP A 127 -10.68 6.95 12.48
C ASP A 127 -9.79 5.76 12.86
N VAL A 128 -8.72 6.01 13.59
CA VAL A 128 -7.79 4.95 14.03
C VAL A 128 -8.50 3.89 14.87
N ASP A 129 -9.53 4.30 15.61
CA ASP A 129 -10.32 3.38 16.42
C ASP A 129 -11.35 2.58 15.61
N ASP A 130 -11.57 2.94 14.36
CA ASP A 130 -12.59 2.34 13.49
C ASP A 130 -12.00 1.72 12.22
N ILE A 131 -10.73 1.32 12.26
CA ILE A 131 -10.09 0.63 11.12
C ILE A 131 -10.90 -0.65 10.82
N PRO A 132 -11.29 -0.89 9.57
CA PRO A 132 -12.10 -2.06 9.23
C PRO A 132 -11.35 -3.35 9.51
N GLU A 133 -12.10 -4.42 9.84
CA GLU A 133 -11.52 -5.74 10.09
C GLU A 133 -10.99 -6.38 8.80
N ASP A 134 -11.58 -6.03 7.66
CA ASP A 134 -11.22 -6.58 6.35
C ASP A 134 -9.96 -5.93 5.76
N ILE A 135 -8.90 -5.86 6.57
CA ILE A 135 -7.60 -5.38 6.11
C ILE A 135 -6.90 -6.50 5.33
N SER A 136 -6.27 -6.13 4.24
CA SER A 136 -5.47 -7.04 3.42
C SER A 136 -4.45 -7.79 4.29
N TYR A 137 -4.41 -9.10 4.18
CA TYR A 137 -3.61 -9.96 5.08
C TYR A 137 -2.14 -9.55 5.18
N PRO A 138 -1.41 -9.35 4.06
CA PRO A 138 0.03 -9.07 4.16
C PRO A 138 0.39 -7.73 4.80
N ILE A 139 -0.57 -6.81 4.94
CA ILE A 139 -0.31 -5.50 5.57
C ILE A 139 -0.86 -5.39 7.00
N ARG A 140 -1.44 -6.45 7.53
CA ARG A 140 -1.92 -6.47 8.93
C ARG A 140 -0.83 -6.15 9.95
N PRO A 141 0.41 -6.65 9.81
CA PRO A 141 1.48 -6.28 10.72
C PRO A 141 1.76 -4.77 10.76
N VAL A 142 1.66 -4.10 9.60
CA VAL A 142 1.86 -2.65 9.50
C VAL A 142 0.79 -1.91 10.30
N PHE A 143 -0.46 -2.33 10.18
CA PHE A 143 -1.55 -1.71 10.95
C PHE A 143 -1.42 -1.94 12.45
N ARG A 144 -0.94 -3.11 12.87
CA ARG A 144 -0.65 -3.36 14.29
C ARG A 144 0.34 -2.33 14.84
N GLU A 145 1.45 -2.14 14.12
CA GLU A 145 2.50 -1.19 14.53
C GLU A 145 2.01 0.27 14.43
N TYR A 146 1.25 0.58 13.39
CA TYR A 146 0.70 1.92 13.19
C TYR A 146 -0.27 2.29 14.31
N ILE A 147 -1.18 1.40 14.68
CA ILE A 147 -2.15 1.62 15.76
C ILE A 147 -1.42 1.79 17.10
N LYS A 148 -0.41 0.97 17.37
CA LYS A 148 0.43 1.14 18.58
C LYS A 148 1.06 2.51 18.64
N MET A 149 1.69 2.93 17.55
CA MET A 149 2.34 4.25 17.46
C MET A 149 1.33 5.37 17.71
N ARG A 150 0.15 5.29 17.10
CA ARG A 150 -0.90 6.31 17.24
C ARG A 150 -1.47 6.36 18.65
N LYS A 151 -1.51 5.25 19.39
CA LYS A 151 -1.99 5.16 20.78
C LYS A 151 -0.90 5.41 21.81
N GLY A 152 0.34 5.62 21.38
CA GLY A 152 1.48 5.84 22.26
C GLY A 152 1.97 4.58 22.98
N GLU A 153 1.74 3.44 22.36
CA GLU A 153 2.16 2.14 22.91
C GLU A 153 3.50 1.66 22.35
#